data_ac033f1b54f0d7504a342b8fed44580e
#
_entry.id   ac033f1b54f0d7504a342b8fed44580e
#
_cell.length_a   1.000
_cell.length_b   1.000
_cell.length_c   1.000
_cell.angle_alpha   90.00
_cell.angle_beta   90.00
_cell.angle_gamma   90.00
#
_symmetry.space_group_name_H-M   'P 1'
#
loop_
_entity.id
_entity.type
_entity.pdbx_description
1 polymer ?
#
loop_
_entity_poly.entity_id
_entity_poly.type
_entity_poly.pdbx_seq_one_letter_code
_entity_poly.pdbx_strand_id
1 'polypeptide(L)'
;MQMIKQCFFLLILGTAALFMPHAKAGCTTPDMPKMINVATISVPTTLAVGATIPGTEQTVHVAGNCNSPYESGLEIISCYYGSGSEIPGLTGVYDTGVPGVGIALKNDQGQRISGGGKVACDSRSTPIGYVSTDGYLSFDFNVTLELVKTSDVVQSGTLLQAQTEFGIGVYGYDGIGSPNVIAYAGNVNFHNVTCSVSPKNLTINLGNFPVSDFVSVGMLSSPAQNFDVTVNCNSNVQPEVKITSSNGYEPGSDGVIKLTQQPGMATGVGVRMLFDNHPATFDTYVNTQSQAIANQTLAIPFEVRYEQTSDVVTPGPANTVATVTLAYK
;
A
#
# COMPACT_ATOMS: atom_id res chain seq x y z
N MET A 1 5.31 75.25 -35.27
CA MET A 1 6.27 74.12 -35.22
C MET A 1 6.68 73.69 -33.80
N GLN A 2 6.56 74.59 -32.81
CA GLN A 2 6.92 74.27 -31.41
C GLN A 2 5.83 73.46 -30.63
N MET A 3 4.58 73.72 -30.92
CA MET A 3 3.45 72.94 -30.27
C MET A 3 3.39 71.48 -30.69
N ILE A 4 3.73 71.11 -31.91
CA ILE A 4 3.73 69.72 -32.40
C ILE A 4 4.83 68.89 -31.73
N LYS A 5 6.00 69.52 -31.43
CA LYS A 5 7.09 68.79 -30.70
C LYS A 5 6.75 68.49 -29.25
N GLN A 6 6.01 69.37 -28.58
CA GLN A 6 5.59 69.09 -27.18
C GLN A 6 4.49 67.97 -27.07
N CYS A 7 3.56 67.91 -28.02
CA CYS A 7 2.59 66.80 -28.07
C CYS A 7 3.26 65.45 -28.38
N PHE A 8 4.28 65.42 -29.21
CA PHE A 8 4.98 64.17 -29.55
C PHE A 8 5.85 63.69 -28.39
N PHE A 9 6.44 64.58 -27.57
CA PHE A 9 7.19 64.17 -26.38
C PHE A 9 6.34 63.70 -25.25
N LEU A 10 5.12 64.22 -25.08
CA LEU A 10 4.13 63.76 -24.11
C LEU A 10 3.51 62.41 -24.52
N LEU A 11 3.34 62.14 -25.82
CA LEU A 11 2.85 60.87 -26.33
C LEU A 11 3.87 59.74 -26.13
N ILE A 12 5.16 60.01 -26.30
CA ILE A 12 6.25 59.04 -26.11
C ILE A 12 6.43 58.70 -24.62
N LEU A 13 6.28 59.68 -23.69
CA LEU A 13 6.29 59.39 -22.26
C LEU A 13 5.07 58.59 -21.80
N GLY A 14 3.90 58.81 -22.40
CA GLY A 14 2.67 58.06 -22.08
C GLY A 14 2.69 56.60 -22.56
N THR A 15 3.36 56.32 -23.68
CA THR A 15 3.48 54.95 -24.20
C THR A 15 4.56 54.12 -23.50
N ALA A 16 5.61 54.76 -22.94
CA ALA A 16 6.62 54.06 -22.15
C ALA A 16 6.10 53.55 -20.79
N ALA A 17 5.07 54.22 -20.23
CA ALA A 17 4.43 53.76 -18.98
C ALA A 17 3.53 52.53 -19.17
N LEU A 18 3.13 52.22 -20.41
CA LEU A 18 2.28 51.05 -20.72
C LEU A 18 3.06 49.72 -20.90
N PHE A 19 4.39 49.80 -20.96
CA PHE A 19 5.29 48.65 -21.11
C PHE A 19 6.17 48.38 -19.88
N MET A 20 5.78 48.89 -18.72
CA MET A 20 6.43 48.41 -17.49
C MET A 20 6.01 46.96 -17.28
N PRO A 21 6.95 46.01 -17.28
CA PRO A 21 6.62 44.65 -16.87
C PRO A 21 6.08 44.76 -15.44
N HIS A 22 4.85 44.38 -15.25
CA HIS A 22 4.32 44.21 -13.90
C HIS A 22 5.20 43.13 -13.26
N ALA A 23 6.01 43.51 -12.30
CA ALA A 23 6.67 42.53 -11.44
C ALA A 23 5.56 41.74 -10.75
N LYS A 24 5.29 40.51 -11.21
CA LYS A 24 4.41 39.60 -10.49
C LYS A 24 5.09 39.29 -9.17
N ALA A 25 4.50 39.77 -8.07
CA ALA A 25 4.82 39.23 -6.77
C ALA A 25 4.46 37.71 -6.83
N GLY A 26 5.38 36.88 -6.42
CA GLY A 26 5.16 35.44 -6.47
C GLY A 26 6.41 34.65 -6.09
N CYS A 27 6.23 33.41 -5.76
CA CYS A 27 7.32 32.52 -5.43
C CYS A 27 7.79 31.76 -6.67
N THR A 28 9.05 31.37 -6.68
CA THR A 28 9.65 30.54 -7.74
C THR A 28 10.14 29.23 -7.16
N THR A 29 9.85 28.16 -7.88
CA THR A 29 10.29 26.79 -7.58
C THR A 29 11.08 26.27 -8.79
N PRO A 30 12.40 26.51 -8.86
CA PRO A 30 13.19 26.26 -10.08
C PRO A 30 13.18 24.79 -10.53
N ASP A 31 13.02 23.87 -9.59
CA ASP A 31 13.06 22.42 -9.86
C ASP A 31 11.69 21.78 -10.14
N MET A 32 10.65 22.59 -10.31
CA MET A 32 9.31 22.08 -10.65
C MET A 32 9.09 22.04 -12.17
N PRO A 33 8.27 21.11 -12.69
CA PRO A 33 7.49 20.09 -11.98
C PRO A 33 8.32 18.89 -11.50
N LYS A 34 7.89 18.21 -10.44
CA LYS A 34 8.46 16.95 -9.96
C LYS A 34 7.67 15.76 -10.53
N MET A 35 8.28 15.05 -11.46
CA MET A 35 7.70 13.86 -12.09
C MET A 35 8.38 12.60 -11.56
N ILE A 36 7.62 11.72 -10.91
CA ILE A 36 8.10 10.56 -10.17
C ILE A 36 7.84 9.29 -10.98
N ASN A 37 8.88 8.55 -11.29
CA ASN A 37 8.73 7.27 -11.98
C ASN A 37 8.27 6.18 -11.02
N VAL A 38 7.28 5.41 -11.44
CA VAL A 38 6.81 4.23 -10.73
C VAL A 38 6.65 3.07 -11.72
N ALA A 39 7.01 1.88 -11.27
CA ALA A 39 6.84 0.67 -12.08
C ALA A 39 5.36 0.21 -12.07
N THR A 40 5.05 -0.81 -12.87
CA THR A 40 3.78 -1.52 -12.79
C THR A 40 3.54 -2.04 -11.38
N ILE A 41 2.33 -1.85 -10.85
CA ILE A 41 2.01 -2.09 -9.45
C ILE A 41 1.10 -3.31 -9.33
N SER A 42 1.49 -4.23 -8.44
CA SER A 42 0.65 -5.30 -7.93
C SER A 42 0.19 -4.93 -6.51
N VAL A 43 -1.11 -4.92 -6.26
CA VAL A 43 -1.64 -4.56 -4.94
C VAL A 43 -1.91 -5.84 -4.14
N PRO A 44 -1.24 -6.04 -2.98
CA PRO A 44 -1.46 -7.21 -2.15
C PRO A 44 -2.90 -7.32 -1.66
N THR A 45 -3.47 -8.51 -1.71
CA THR A 45 -4.82 -8.75 -1.18
C THR A 45 -4.89 -8.58 0.34
N THR A 46 -3.78 -8.87 1.04
CA THR A 46 -3.63 -8.74 2.50
C THR A 46 -3.45 -7.31 2.96
N LEU A 47 -3.15 -6.38 2.05
CA LEU A 47 -2.98 -4.97 2.39
C LEU A 47 -4.29 -4.40 2.95
N ALA A 48 -4.24 -3.74 4.08
CA ALA A 48 -5.41 -3.12 4.68
C ALA A 48 -5.90 -1.91 3.87
N VAL A 49 -7.20 -1.66 3.87
CA VAL A 49 -7.78 -0.41 3.33
C VAL A 49 -7.21 0.77 4.12
N GLY A 50 -6.81 1.83 3.42
CA GLY A 50 -6.14 3.00 3.99
C GLY A 50 -4.61 2.90 4.04
N ALA A 51 -4.03 1.71 3.79
CA ALA A 51 -2.59 1.53 3.76
C ALA A 51 -1.97 1.98 2.42
N THR A 52 -0.71 2.43 2.49
CA THR A 52 0.11 2.76 1.32
C THR A 52 0.38 1.50 0.49
N ILE A 53 0.18 1.59 -0.83
CA ILE A 53 0.48 0.49 -1.75
C ILE A 53 2.01 0.38 -1.87
N PRO A 54 2.61 -0.80 -1.59
CA PRO A 54 4.06 -0.98 -1.61
C PRO A 54 4.69 -0.57 -2.95
N GLY A 55 5.85 0.08 -2.88
CA GLY A 55 6.61 0.54 -4.05
C GLY A 55 6.09 1.83 -4.70
N THR A 56 5.03 2.43 -4.17
CA THR A 56 4.49 3.70 -4.70
C THR A 56 4.94 4.93 -3.93
N GLU A 57 5.36 4.76 -2.69
CA GLU A 57 5.80 5.85 -1.83
C GLU A 57 7.12 6.44 -2.31
N GLN A 58 7.12 7.72 -2.66
CA GLN A 58 8.28 8.43 -3.18
C GLN A 58 8.38 9.83 -2.59
N THR A 59 9.52 10.13 -1.99
CA THR A 59 9.79 11.44 -1.41
C THR A 59 10.53 12.31 -2.41
N VAL A 60 10.09 13.55 -2.57
CA VAL A 60 10.75 14.57 -3.39
C VAL A 60 11.01 15.81 -2.56
N HIS A 61 12.13 16.44 -2.84
CA HIS A 61 12.54 17.70 -2.25
C HIS A 61 11.99 18.87 -3.06
N VAL A 62 11.48 19.89 -2.37
CA VAL A 62 10.94 21.12 -2.94
C VAL A 62 11.61 22.30 -2.25
N ALA A 63 12.23 23.16 -3.04
CA ALA A 63 12.85 24.39 -2.55
C ALA A 63 12.53 25.55 -3.47
N GLY A 64 12.54 26.75 -2.92
CA GLY A 64 12.28 27.96 -3.68
C GLY A 64 12.41 29.23 -2.86
N ASN A 65 12.10 30.35 -3.52
CA ASN A 65 12.15 31.68 -2.91
C ASN A 65 10.94 32.50 -3.36
N CYS A 66 10.48 33.35 -2.47
CA CYS A 66 9.44 34.35 -2.74
C CYS A 66 10.08 35.75 -2.87
N ASN A 67 9.40 36.67 -3.51
CA ASN A 67 9.95 38.01 -3.79
C ASN A 67 9.17 39.14 -3.13
N SER A 68 8.13 38.83 -2.37
CA SER A 68 7.31 39.80 -1.66
C SER A 68 7.37 39.59 -0.13
N PRO A 69 7.65 40.64 0.66
CA PRO A 69 7.68 40.53 2.11
C PRO A 69 6.32 40.16 2.71
N TYR A 70 5.23 40.32 1.97
CA TYR A 70 3.90 39.91 2.40
C TYR A 70 3.71 38.38 2.39
N GLU A 71 4.62 37.63 1.77
CA GLU A 71 4.60 36.16 1.73
C GLU A 71 5.34 35.53 2.91
N SER A 72 6.06 36.35 3.72
CA SER A 72 6.79 35.88 4.90
C SER A 72 5.89 35.16 5.90
N GLY A 73 6.27 33.95 6.26
CA GLY A 73 5.57 33.11 7.25
C GLY A 73 4.27 32.48 6.74
N LEU A 74 3.91 32.67 5.47
CA LEU A 74 2.69 32.07 4.93
C LEU A 74 2.85 30.55 4.72
N GLU A 75 1.72 29.88 4.82
CA GLU A 75 1.61 28.44 4.54
C GLU A 75 1.80 28.19 3.04
N ILE A 76 2.56 27.15 2.76
CA ILE A 76 2.61 26.54 1.45
C ILE A 76 1.68 25.36 1.47
N ILE A 77 0.67 25.39 0.60
CA ILE A 77 -0.40 24.41 0.53
C ILE A 77 -0.29 23.56 -0.73
N SER A 78 -1.02 22.46 -0.74
CA SER A 78 -1.14 21.58 -1.90
C SER A 78 -2.59 21.28 -2.22
N CYS A 79 -2.92 21.28 -3.53
CA CYS A 79 -4.22 20.96 -4.06
C CYS A 79 -4.15 19.80 -5.04
N TYR A 80 -5.04 18.83 -4.89
CA TYR A 80 -5.17 17.73 -5.82
C TYR A 80 -5.97 18.17 -7.06
N TYR A 81 -5.37 18.02 -8.23
CA TYR A 81 -5.94 18.39 -9.53
C TYR A 81 -6.47 17.21 -10.35
N GLY A 82 -6.36 15.99 -9.83
CA GLY A 82 -6.88 14.78 -10.48
C GLY A 82 -8.40 14.74 -10.58
N SER A 83 -8.94 13.55 -10.80
CA SER A 83 -10.36 13.38 -11.18
C SER A 83 -11.34 13.40 -10.02
N GLY A 84 -10.91 13.09 -8.80
CA GLY A 84 -11.80 12.86 -7.67
C GLY A 84 -11.68 13.84 -6.50
N SER A 85 -12.54 13.64 -5.51
CA SER A 85 -12.54 14.34 -4.22
C SER A 85 -11.87 13.48 -3.15
N GLU A 86 -11.68 14.06 -1.97
CA GLU A 86 -11.22 13.34 -0.79
C GLU A 86 -12.21 12.23 -0.41
N ILE A 87 -11.70 11.03 -0.14
CA ILE A 87 -12.51 9.84 0.11
C ILE A 87 -13.03 9.85 1.56
N PRO A 88 -14.35 9.76 1.78
CA PRO A 88 -14.91 9.72 3.13
C PRO A 88 -14.30 8.59 3.98
N GLY A 89 -13.84 8.94 5.18
CA GLY A 89 -13.21 8.00 6.11
C GLY A 89 -11.72 7.72 5.86
N LEU A 90 -11.13 8.27 4.79
CA LEU A 90 -9.70 8.19 4.49
C LEU A 90 -9.12 9.60 4.34
N THR A 91 -8.92 10.29 5.47
CA THR A 91 -8.45 11.68 5.51
C THR A 91 -7.17 11.87 4.69
N GLY A 92 -7.17 12.87 3.80
CA GLY A 92 -6.07 13.21 2.91
C GLY A 92 -5.80 12.20 1.78
N VAL A 93 -6.75 11.30 1.52
CA VAL A 93 -6.72 10.37 0.38
C VAL A 93 -7.76 10.80 -0.65
N TYR A 94 -7.33 10.98 -1.89
CA TYR A 94 -8.17 11.45 -2.99
C TYR A 94 -8.48 10.33 -3.97
N ASP A 95 -9.70 10.32 -4.49
CA ASP A 95 -10.14 9.35 -5.50
C ASP A 95 -9.40 9.59 -6.83
N THR A 96 -8.80 8.55 -7.37
CA THR A 96 -8.09 8.58 -8.65
C THR A 96 -8.99 8.24 -9.83
N GLY A 97 -10.21 7.74 -9.59
CA GLY A 97 -11.08 7.15 -10.59
C GLY A 97 -10.71 5.70 -10.95
N VAL A 98 -9.61 5.15 -10.43
CA VAL A 98 -9.31 3.71 -10.51
C VAL A 98 -9.92 3.02 -9.28
N PRO A 99 -10.90 2.11 -9.45
CA PRO A 99 -11.56 1.48 -8.32
C PRO A 99 -10.59 0.76 -7.39
N GLY A 100 -10.62 1.11 -6.12
CA GLY A 100 -9.75 0.54 -5.09
C GLY A 100 -8.40 1.25 -4.92
N VAL A 101 -8.11 2.29 -5.71
CA VAL A 101 -6.86 3.06 -5.64
C VAL A 101 -7.16 4.53 -5.38
N GLY A 102 -6.61 5.05 -4.30
CA GLY A 102 -6.55 6.48 -4.01
C GLY A 102 -5.12 7.00 -4.09
N ILE A 103 -4.98 8.29 -3.99
CA ILE A 103 -3.68 8.98 -3.99
C ILE A 103 -3.61 9.96 -2.82
N ALA A 104 -2.43 10.11 -2.23
CA ALA A 104 -2.19 11.07 -1.17
C ALA A 104 -0.81 11.72 -1.33
N LEU A 105 -0.70 12.95 -0.84
CA LEU A 105 0.55 13.65 -0.64
C LEU A 105 0.75 13.81 0.86
N LYS A 106 1.96 13.53 1.37
CA LYS A 106 2.34 13.74 2.78
C LYS A 106 3.35 14.88 2.89
N ASN A 107 3.25 15.65 3.98
CA ASN A 107 4.28 16.59 4.38
C ASN A 107 5.47 15.87 5.05
N ASP A 108 6.49 16.60 5.45
CA ASP A 108 7.69 16.07 6.12
C ASP A 108 7.44 15.53 7.54
N GLN A 109 6.28 15.84 8.16
CA GLN A 109 5.83 15.20 9.38
C GLN A 109 5.09 13.87 9.13
N GLY A 110 4.97 13.44 7.86
CA GLY A 110 4.24 12.23 7.49
C GLY A 110 2.71 12.37 7.52
N GLN A 111 2.17 13.58 7.65
CA GLN A 111 0.73 13.83 7.63
C GLN A 111 0.24 13.91 6.18
N ARG A 112 -0.83 13.20 5.87
CA ARG A 112 -1.54 13.34 4.58
C ARG A 112 -2.22 14.69 4.49
N ILE A 113 -2.08 15.35 3.35
CA ILE A 113 -2.65 16.66 3.09
C ILE A 113 -4.16 16.55 2.90
N SER A 114 -4.94 17.15 3.78
CA SER A 114 -6.40 17.16 3.76
C SER A 114 -6.95 18.52 3.35
N GLY A 115 -8.20 18.55 2.86
CA GLY A 115 -8.83 19.77 2.39
C GLY A 115 -8.33 20.26 1.03
N GLY A 116 -7.45 19.49 0.36
CA GLY A 116 -6.85 19.82 -0.92
C GLY A 116 -7.73 19.53 -2.14
N GLY A 117 -9.04 19.38 -1.99
CA GLY A 117 -9.93 19.05 -3.10
C GLY A 117 -10.02 20.17 -4.15
N LYS A 118 -10.13 19.79 -5.43
CA LYS A 118 -10.08 20.68 -6.61
C LYS A 118 -11.07 21.86 -6.55
N VAL A 119 -12.24 21.68 -5.98
CA VAL A 119 -13.33 22.69 -6.04
C VAL A 119 -13.21 23.73 -4.93
N ALA A 120 -12.61 23.39 -3.79
CA ALA A 120 -12.47 24.28 -2.65
C ALA A 120 -11.18 23.90 -1.89
N CYS A 121 -10.04 24.12 -2.53
CA CYS A 121 -8.77 23.77 -1.91
C CYS A 121 -8.43 24.74 -0.77
N ASP A 122 -8.41 24.22 0.43
CA ASP A 122 -7.86 24.86 1.62
C ASP A 122 -7.19 23.81 2.49
N SER A 123 -5.92 23.53 2.23
CA SER A 123 -5.15 22.53 2.99
C SER A 123 -4.24 23.16 4.06
N ARG A 124 -4.58 24.36 4.54
CA ARG A 124 -3.83 25.02 5.61
C ARG A 124 -3.79 24.29 6.95
N SER A 125 -4.72 23.38 7.20
CA SER A 125 -4.69 22.52 8.38
C SER A 125 -3.55 21.49 8.36
N THR A 126 -3.05 21.18 7.16
CA THR A 126 -1.94 20.25 6.90
C THR A 126 -1.00 20.85 5.84
N PRO A 127 -0.32 21.98 6.13
CA PRO A 127 0.55 22.63 5.15
C PRO A 127 1.74 21.73 4.81
N ILE A 128 2.26 21.89 3.59
CA ILE A 128 3.46 21.16 3.16
C ILE A 128 4.75 21.88 3.58
N GLY A 129 4.68 23.18 3.88
CA GLY A 129 5.81 23.98 4.31
C GLY A 129 5.38 25.41 4.64
N TYR A 130 6.35 26.25 4.91
CA TYR A 130 6.17 27.68 5.19
C TYR A 130 7.25 28.48 4.50
N VAL A 131 6.91 29.70 4.09
CA VAL A 131 7.90 30.70 3.65
C VAL A 131 8.68 31.18 4.88
N SER A 132 10.00 31.26 4.79
CA SER A 132 10.84 31.69 5.93
C SER A 132 10.53 33.13 6.37
N THR A 133 10.75 33.39 7.67
CA THR A 133 10.57 34.71 8.29
C THR A 133 11.89 35.45 8.52
N ASP A 134 13.00 34.88 8.05
CA ASP A 134 14.36 35.38 8.25
C ASP A 134 14.78 36.51 7.26
N GLY A 135 13.85 36.95 6.41
CA GLY A 135 14.06 37.98 5.40
C GLY A 135 14.56 37.43 4.06
N TYR A 136 14.94 36.17 3.96
CA TYR A 136 15.31 35.53 2.69
C TYR A 136 14.09 35.05 1.90
N LEU A 137 12.94 34.91 2.57
CA LEU A 137 11.66 34.46 1.97
C LEU A 137 11.81 33.14 1.21
N SER A 138 12.67 32.27 1.71
CA SER A 138 12.94 30.95 1.13
C SER A 138 12.02 29.90 1.74
N PHE A 139 11.93 28.77 1.05
CA PHE A 139 11.33 27.55 1.59
C PHE A 139 12.11 26.32 1.13
N ASP A 140 12.14 25.32 1.98
CA ASP A 140 12.88 24.08 1.77
C ASP A 140 12.20 22.97 2.61
N PHE A 141 11.61 21.98 1.95
CA PHE A 141 10.89 20.88 2.59
C PHE A 141 10.82 19.65 1.69
N ASN A 142 10.45 18.52 2.28
CA ASN A 142 10.18 17.31 1.54
C ASN A 142 8.68 17.01 1.54
N VAL A 143 8.21 16.40 0.46
CA VAL A 143 6.87 15.83 0.37
C VAL A 143 6.94 14.42 -0.18
N THR A 144 6.00 13.58 0.22
CA THR A 144 5.96 12.18 -0.20
C THR A 144 4.64 11.89 -0.90
N LEU A 145 4.72 11.52 -2.18
CA LEU A 145 3.58 11.06 -2.96
C LEU A 145 3.40 9.54 -2.75
N GLU A 146 2.17 9.11 -2.53
CA GLU A 146 1.83 7.69 -2.35
C GLU A 146 0.50 7.33 -2.99
N LEU A 147 0.35 6.07 -3.40
CA LEU A 147 -0.94 5.47 -3.72
C LEU A 147 -1.45 4.67 -2.52
N VAL A 148 -2.74 4.69 -2.32
CA VAL A 148 -3.40 4.13 -1.13
C VAL A 148 -4.48 3.15 -1.57
N LYS A 149 -4.53 1.99 -0.93
CA LYS A 149 -5.62 1.04 -1.12
C LYS A 149 -6.90 1.58 -0.50
N THR A 150 -7.98 1.69 -1.27
CA THR A 150 -9.25 2.32 -0.83
C THR A 150 -10.43 1.36 -0.74
N SER A 151 -10.27 0.13 -1.20
CA SER A 151 -11.25 -0.94 -1.05
C SER A 151 -10.58 -2.31 -0.95
N ASP A 152 -11.32 -3.33 -0.51
CA ASP A 152 -10.79 -4.70 -0.40
C ASP A 152 -10.31 -5.25 -1.75
N VAL A 153 -10.99 -4.85 -2.84
CA VAL A 153 -10.65 -5.26 -4.20
C VAL A 153 -10.14 -4.06 -4.98
N VAL A 154 -8.93 -4.19 -5.54
CA VAL A 154 -8.36 -3.24 -6.49
C VAL A 154 -8.58 -3.79 -7.90
N GLN A 155 -9.19 -3.03 -8.77
CA GLN A 155 -9.37 -3.44 -10.16
C GLN A 155 -8.13 -3.15 -10.99
N SER A 156 -7.85 -4.03 -11.97
CA SER A 156 -6.85 -3.74 -12.99
C SER A 156 -7.27 -2.51 -13.79
N GLY A 157 -6.32 -1.64 -14.05
CA GLY A 157 -6.59 -0.39 -14.75
C GLY A 157 -5.35 0.43 -14.96
N THR A 158 -5.52 1.57 -15.60
CA THR A 158 -4.46 2.54 -15.85
C THR A 158 -4.84 3.86 -15.18
N LEU A 159 -3.96 4.34 -14.31
CA LEU A 159 -4.02 5.67 -13.74
C LEU A 159 -3.23 6.61 -14.65
N LEU A 160 -3.90 7.58 -15.22
CA LEU A 160 -3.25 8.56 -16.11
C LEU A 160 -2.45 9.56 -15.29
N GLN A 161 -1.35 10.08 -15.83
CA GLN A 161 -0.53 11.08 -15.17
C GLN A 161 -1.36 12.26 -14.64
N ALA A 162 -2.26 12.80 -15.43
CA ALA A 162 -3.13 13.92 -15.04
C ALA A 162 -4.06 13.62 -13.85
N GLN A 163 -4.25 12.34 -13.51
CA GLN A 163 -5.01 11.91 -12.32
C GLN A 163 -4.14 11.85 -11.06
N THR A 164 -2.85 12.16 -11.15
CA THR A 164 -1.89 12.08 -10.04
C THR A 164 -1.34 13.43 -9.62
N GLU A 165 -1.82 14.52 -10.20
CA GLU A 165 -1.24 15.84 -10.04
C GLU A 165 -1.68 16.52 -8.74
N PHE A 166 -0.69 16.92 -7.94
CA PHE A 166 -0.82 17.84 -6.82
C PHE A 166 -0.12 19.14 -7.17
N GLY A 167 -0.89 20.23 -7.31
CA GLY A 167 -0.33 21.56 -7.46
C GLY A 167 0.07 22.15 -6.13
N ILE A 168 1.14 22.91 -6.07
CA ILE A 168 1.62 23.58 -4.86
C ILE A 168 1.70 25.10 -5.06
N GLY A 169 1.52 25.85 -3.98
CA GLY A 169 1.66 27.31 -4.00
C GLY A 169 1.52 27.91 -2.60
N VAL A 170 1.90 29.18 -2.48
CA VAL A 170 1.73 29.96 -1.25
C VAL A 170 0.27 30.42 -1.15
N TYR A 171 -0.36 30.13 -0.01
CA TYR A 171 -1.76 30.46 0.20
C TYR A 171 -2.06 31.95 0.03
N GLY A 172 -3.01 32.25 -0.85
CA GLY A 172 -3.50 33.61 -1.07
C GLY A 172 -2.66 34.47 -2.02
N TYR A 173 -1.51 33.98 -2.50
CA TYR A 173 -0.60 34.76 -3.35
C TYR A 173 -0.31 34.10 -4.70
N ASP A 174 0.10 32.85 -4.70
CA ASP A 174 0.48 32.16 -5.93
C ASP A 174 -0.69 31.37 -6.51
N GLY A 175 -0.74 31.31 -7.84
CA GLY A 175 -1.58 30.35 -8.53
C GLY A 175 -1.10 28.94 -8.21
N ILE A 176 -2.02 28.10 -7.70
CA ILE A 176 -1.75 26.70 -7.39
C ILE A 176 -1.97 25.89 -8.65
N GLY A 177 -0.98 25.10 -9.05
CA GLY A 177 -1.06 24.26 -10.24
C GLY A 177 0.16 24.38 -11.15
N SER A 178 -0.02 24.07 -12.44
CA SER A 178 1.07 24.11 -13.41
C SER A 178 1.74 25.49 -13.48
N PRO A 179 3.09 25.59 -13.48
CA PRO A 179 4.03 24.47 -13.58
C PRO A 179 4.40 23.79 -12.24
N ASN A 180 3.94 24.28 -11.11
CA ASN A 180 4.33 23.82 -9.78
C ASN A 180 3.54 22.58 -9.36
N VAL A 181 3.74 21.45 -10.05
CA VAL A 181 3.04 20.19 -9.77
C VAL A 181 3.99 19.06 -9.39
N ILE A 182 3.47 18.15 -8.56
CA ILE A 182 4.08 16.87 -8.19
C ILE A 182 3.14 15.79 -8.70
N ALA A 183 3.67 14.84 -9.48
CA ALA A 183 2.88 13.78 -10.08
C ALA A 183 3.72 12.52 -10.35
N TYR A 184 3.07 11.38 -10.58
CA TYR A 184 3.75 10.26 -11.21
C TYR A 184 3.99 10.54 -12.70
N ALA A 185 5.16 10.14 -13.20
CA ALA A 185 5.53 10.31 -14.59
C ALA A 185 4.86 9.26 -15.48
N GLY A 186 4.09 9.71 -16.47
CA GLY A 186 3.38 8.82 -17.38
C GLY A 186 2.20 8.10 -16.72
N ASN A 187 1.83 6.96 -17.27
CA ASN A 187 0.69 6.18 -16.80
C ASN A 187 1.16 5.08 -15.85
N VAL A 188 0.42 4.92 -14.74
CA VAL A 188 0.64 3.85 -13.77
C VAL A 188 -0.35 2.71 -14.04
N ASN A 189 0.18 1.52 -14.31
CA ASN A 189 -0.65 0.34 -14.58
C ASN A 189 -0.79 -0.52 -13.34
N PHE A 190 -2.04 -0.89 -13.02
CA PHE A 190 -2.38 -1.83 -11.96
C PHE A 190 -2.81 -3.15 -12.55
N HIS A 191 -2.28 -4.23 -12.02
CA HIS A 191 -2.72 -5.58 -12.35
C HIS A 191 -3.48 -6.17 -11.16
N ASN A 192 -4.71 -6.56 -11.41
CA ASN A 192 -5.43 -7.41 -10.47
C ASN A 192 -4.82 -8.81 -10.55
N VAL A 193 -4.17 -9.21 -9.50
CA VAL A 193 -3.64 -10.56 -9.38
C VAL A 193 -4.76 -11.49 -8.95
N THR A 194 -5.02 -12.50 -9.76
CA THR A 194 -5.95 -13.57 -9.45
C THR A 194 -5.23 -14.90 -9.45
N CYS A 195 -5.44 -15.68 -8.41
CA CYS A 195 -4.93 -17.05 -8.31
C CYS A 195 -6.07 -18.02 -8.14
N SER A 196 -6.02 -19.12 -8.84
CA SER A 196 -6.87 -20.29 -8.60
C SER A 196 -6.14 -21.27 -7.67
N VAL A 197 -6.89 -21.84 -6.74
CA VAL A 197 -6.37 -22.80 -5.74
C VAL A 197 -7.09 -24.12 -5.91
N SER A 198 -6.34 -25.22 -5.87
CA SER A 198 -6.87 -26.60 -5.98
C SER A 198 -6.05 -27.55 -5.10
N PRO A 199 -6.69 -28.52 -4.42
CA PRO A 199 -8.15 -28.62 -4.22
C PRO A 199 -8.66 -27.60 -3.19
N LYS A 200 -9.94 -27.23 -3.27
CA LYS A 200 -10.57 -26.33 -2.28
C LYS A 200 -10.92 -27.04 -0.98
N ASN A 201 -11.24 -28.31 -1.07
CA ASN A 201 -11.49 -29.18 0.08
C ASN A 201 -10.71 -30.46 -0.11
N LEU A 202 -10.04 -30.91 0.94
CA LEU A 202 -9.21 -32.09 0.93
C LEU A 202 -9.43 -32.88 2.22
N THR A 203 -9.60 -34.18 2.11
CA THR A 203 -9.64 -35.10 3.26
C THR A 203 -8.39 -35.96 3.22
N ILE A 204 -7.57 -35.90 4.26
CA ILE A 204 -6.35 -36.68 4.39
C ILE A 204 -6.62 -37.78 5.42
N ASN A 205 -6.48 -39.03 4.97
CA ASN A 205 -6.57 -40.16 5.87
C ASN A 205 -5.17 -40.48 6.43
N LEU A 206 -4.99 -40.26 7.72
CA LEU A 206 -3.71 -40.51 8.39
C LEU A 206 -3.51 -42.01 8.71
N GLY A 207 -4.56 -42.81 8.65
CA GLY A 207 -4.52 -44.24 9.01
C GLY A 207 -4.83 -44.51 10.48
N ASN A 208 -4.71 -45.79 10.86
CA ASN A 208 -4.93 -46.28 12.23
C ASN A 208 -3.59 -46.67 12.83
N PHE A 209 -3.32 -46.22 14.05
CA PHE A 209 -2.09 -46.49 14.78
C PHE A 209 -2.45 -47.09 16.16
N PRO A 210 -1.80 -48.18 16.59
CA PRO A 210 -1.97 -48.66 17.93
C PRO A 210 -1.38 -47.71 18.96
N VAL A 211 -1.95 -47.62 20.16
CA VAL A 211 -1.46 -46.77 21.25
C VAL A 211 -0.01 -47.11 21.61
N SER A 212 0.41 -48.36 21.40
CA SER A 212 1.81 -48.80 21.63
C SER A 212 2.86 -48.11 20.77
N ASP A 213 2.46 -47.48 19.68
CA ASP A 213 3.40 -46.73 18.82
C ASP A 213 3.76 -45.36 19.40
N PHE A 214 3.02 -44.90 20.41
CA PHE A 214 3.21 -43.62 21.09
C PHE A 214 3.83 -43.90 22.49
N VAL A 215 5.15 -43.83 22.56
CA VAL A 215 5.90 -44.24 23.76
C VAL A 215 6.51 -43.06 24.54
N SER A 216 6.51 -41.87 23.94
CA SER A 216 7.01 -40.62 24.58
C SER A 216 6.43 -39.38 23.89
N VAL A 217 6.29 -38.31 24.64
CA VAL A 217 5.90 -36.99 24.09
C VAL A 217 6.84 -36.61 22.97
N GLY A 218 6.28 -36.11 21.87
CA GLY A 218 6.99 -35.77 20.62
C GLY A 218 7.13 -36.95 19.64
N MET A 219 6.71 -38.17 19.99
CA MET A 219 6.71 -39.32 19.08
C MET A 219 5.74 -39.09 17.92
N LEU A 220 6.22 -39.34 16.70
CA LEU A 220 5.48 -39.15 15.46
C LEU A 220 5.02 -40.47 14.86
N SER A 221 3.79 -40.52 14.37
CA SER A 221 3.29 -41.69 13.62
C SER A 221 4.03 -41.80 12.26
N SER A 222 4.14 -43.05 11.78
CA SER A 222 4.76 -43.37 10.50
C SER A 222 3.94 -44.41 9.75
N PRO A 223 3.71 -44.24 8.43
CA PRO A 223 4.23 -43.15 7.57
C PRO A 223 3.47 -41.83 7.77
N ALA A 224 4.13 -40.72 7.36
CA ALA A 224 3.47 -39.43 7.19
C ALA A 224 2.58 -39.44 5.94
N GLN A 225 1.65 -38.51 5.87
CA GLN A 225 0.86 -38.24 4.66
C GLN A 225 1.29 -36.92 4.05
N ASN A 226 1.68 -36.96 2.78
CA ASN A 226 2.07 -35.76 2.02
C ASN A 226 0.95 -35.36 1.07
N PHE A 227 0.74 -34.07 0.91
CA PHE A 227 -0.19 -33.54 -0.07
C PHE A 227 0.25 -32.14 -0.53
N ASP A 228 -0.22 -31.75 -1.70
CA ASP A 228 0.05 -30.44 -2.27
C ASP A 228 -1.23 -29.62 -2.37
N VAL A 229 -1.11 -28.32 -2.07
CA VAL A 229 -2.06 -27.30 -2.49
C VAL A 229 -1.47 -26.61 -3.71
N THR A 230 -2.14 -26.70 -4.85
CA THR A 230 -1.67 -26.11 -6.08
C THR A 230 -2.26 -24.72 -6.30
N VAL A 231 -1.43 -23.79 -6.75
CA VAL A 231 -1.79 -22.40 -7.05
C VAL A 231 -1.41 -22.09 -8.49
N ASN A 232 -2.33 -21.48 -9.23
CA ASN A 232 -2.07 -20.96 -10.57
C ASN A 232 -2.52 -19.50 -10.62
N CYS A 233 -1.58 -18.59 -10.87
CA CYS A 233 -1.80 -17.15 -10.90
C CYS A 233 -1.65 -16.57 -12.30
N ASN A 234 -2.36 -15.48 -12.61
CA ASN A 234 -2.23 -14.76 -13.88
C ASN A 234 -1.01 -13.84 -13.95
N SER A 235 -0.28 -13.69 -12.85
CA SER A 235 0.92 -12.84 -12.73
C SER A 235 1.96 -13.52 -11.86
N ASN A 236 3.22 -13.08 -11.97
CA ASN A 236 4.27 -13.50 -11.05
C ASN A 236 4.00 -12.88 -9.67
N VAL A 237 3.90 -13.71 -8.66
CA VAL A 237 3.62 -13.28 -7.27
C VAL A 237 4.35 -14.15 -6.28
N GLN A 238 4.57 -13.62 -5.08
CA GLN A 238 5.00 -14.40 -3.93
C GLN A 238 3.78 -14.84 -3.13
N PRO A 239 3.37 -16.12 -3.16
CA PRO A 239 2.29 -16.60 -2.32
C PRO A 239 2.67 -16.58 -0.84
N GLU A 240 1.68 -16.30 0.00
CA GLU A 240 1.76 -16.41 1.45
C GLU A 240 0.66 -17.36 1.93
N VAL A 241 1.01 -18.21 2.87
CA VAL A 241 0.11 -19.20 3.48
C VAL A 241 -0.16 -18.82 4.92
N LYS A 242 -1.43 -18.78 5.31
CA LYS A 242 -1.87 -18.74 6.70
C LYS A 242 -2.67 -19.99 7.01
N ILE A 243 -2.26 -20.72 8.04
CA ILE A 243 -2.92 -21.94 8.51
C ILE A 243 -3.65 -21.61 9.79
N THR A 244 -4.94 -21.95 9.86
CA THR A 244 -5.78 -21.75 11.04
C THR A 244 -6.55 -23.02 11.37
N SER A 245 -6.88 -23.21 12.64
CA SER A 245 -7.75 -24.29 13.08
C SER A 245 -8.70 -23.82 14.19
N SER A 246 -9.99 -24.14 14.06
CA SER A 246 -10.98 -23.89 15.10
C SER A 246 -10.79 -24.76 16.35
N ASN A 247 -10.01 -25.85 16.24
CA ASN A 247 -9.70 -26.74 17.35
C ASN A 247 -8.59 -26.19 18.26
N GLY A 248 -7.87 -25.13 17.81
CA GLY A 248 -6.71 -24.60 18.49
C GLY A 248 -5.47 -25.47 18.33
N TYR A 249 -4.41 -25.11 19.07
CA TYR A 249 -3.08 -25.71 18.91
C TYR A 249 -2.57 -26.27 20.23
N GLU A 250 -1.67 -27.25 20.17
CA GLU A 250 -1.08 -27.86 21.37
C GLU A 250 0.01 -26.94 21.94
N PRO A 251 -0.12 -26.54 23.22
CA PRO A 251 0.90 -25.71 23.85
C PRO A 251 2.24 -26.46 23.96
N GLY A 252 3.33 -25.81 23.56
CA GLY A 252 4.68 -26.38 23.64
C GLY A 252 5.05 -27.38 22.54
N SER A 253 4.16 -27.59 21.56
CA SER A 253 4.42 -28.43 20.38
C SER A 253 4.26 -27.59 19.12
N ASP A 254 5.37 -27.34 18.43
CA ASP A 254 5.38 -26.51 17.21
C ASP A 254 4.64 -27.22 16.06
N GLY A 255 3.72 -26.55 15.41
CA GLY A 255 3.01 -27.07 14.24
C GLY A 255 2.00 -28.17 14.57
N VAL A 256 1.50 -28.27 15.81
CA VAL A 256 0.55 -29.32 16.22
C VAL A 256 -0.84 -28.74 16.48
N ILE A 257 -1.83 -29.27 15.75
CA ILE A 257 -3.24 -28.91 15.85
C ILE A 257 -3.94 -29.90 16.80
N LYS A 258 -4.77 -29.38 17.71
CA LYS A 258 -5.60 -30.18 18.60
C LYS A 258 -6.65 -31.00 17.82
N LEU A 259 -7.01 -32.12 18.37
CA LEU A 259 -8.10 -32.93 17.83
C LEU A 259 -9.46 -32.26 18.03
N THR A 260 -10.40 -32.57 17.16
CA THR A 260 -11.80 -32.15 17.29
C THR A 260 -12.40 -32.79 18.53
N GLN A 261 -12.94 -31.97 19.42
CA GLN A 261 -13.51 -32.41 20.69
C GLN A 261 -14.84 -33.12 20.45
N GLN A 262 -14.88 -34.41 20.79
CA GLN A 262 -16.08 -35.24 20.72
C GLN A 262 -16.02 -36.39 21.75
N PRO A 263 -17.17 -36.93 22.17
CA PRO A 263 -17.18 -38.05 23.11
C PRO A 263 -16.41 -39.26 22.56
N GLY A 264 -15.54 -39.87 23.40
CA GLY A 264 -14.75 -41.04 23.05
C GLY A 264 -13.58 -40.79 22.08
N MET A 265 -13.20 -39.54 21.81
CA MET A 265 -12.02 -39.22 21.02
C MET A 265 -10.73 -39.71 21.68
N ALA A 266 -9.69 -39.89 20.89
CA ALA A 266 -8.33 -40.11 21.38
C ALA A 266 -7.85 -38.92 22.20
N THR A 267 -7.02 -39.15 23.21
CA THR A 267 -6.37 -38.11 24.00
C THR A 267 -4.84 -38.30 24.01
N GLY A 268 -4.10 -37.26 24.31
CA GLY A 268 -2.63 -37.29 24.37
C GLY A 268 -1.96 -37.32 23.01
N VAL A 269 -2.70 -37.04 21.94
CA VAL A 269 -2.19 -36.92 20.57
C VAL A 269 -2.78 -35.71 19.88
N GLY A 270 -2.02 -35.09 18.96
CA GLY A 270 -2.48 -34.05 18.06
C GLY A 270 -2.04 -34.34 16.61
N VAL A 271 -2.36 -33.48 15.69
CA VAL A 271 -1.92 -33.60 14.28
C VAL A 271 -0.82 -32.59 14.03
N ARG A 272 0.40 -33.08 13.87
CA ARG A 272 1.53 -32.28 13.41
C ARG A 272 1.40 -31.99 11.93
N MET A 273 1.57 -30.74 11.57
CA MET A 273 1.57 -30.25 10.19
C MET A 273 2.89 -29.58 9.86
N LEU A 274 3.50 -29.96 8.75
CA LEU A 274 4.62 -29.25 8.16
C LEU A 274 4.13 -28.48 6.94
N PHE A 275 4.70 -27.33 6.75
CA PHE A 275 4.58 -26.47 5.57
C PHE A 275 5.97 -26.18 5.05
N ASP A 276 6.23 -26.44 3.78
CA ASP A 276 7.57 -26.33 3.19
C ASP A 276 8.67 -27.02 4.02
N ASN A 277 8.38 -28.22 4.53
CA ASN A 277 9.27 -29.03 5.40
C ASN A 277 9.62 -28.44 6.78
N HIS A 278 8.91 -27.38 7.21
CA HIS A 278 9.07 -26.79 8.53
C HIS A 278 7.78 -26.94 9.34
N PRO A 279 7.83 -27.03 10.68
CA PRO A 279 6.64 -26.98 11.50
C PRO A 279 5.76 -25.77 11.13
N ALA A 280 4.48 -26.02 10.92
CA ALA A 280 3.54 -24.99 10.53
C ALA A 280 3.46 -23.88 11.58
N THR A 281 3.60 -22.64 11.16
CA THR A 281 3.27 -21.46 11.98
C THR A 281 1.80 -21.12 11.77
N PHE A 282 1.05 -21.02 12.87
CA PHE A 282 -0.38 -20.79 12.83
C PHE A 282 -0.73 -19.30 12.96
N ASP A 283 -1.91 -18.92 12.43
CA ASP A 283 -2.54 -17.61 12.52
C ASP A 283 -1.72 -16.44 11.90
N THR A 284 -0.60 -16.77 11.25
CA THR A 284 0.30 -15.79 10.63
C THR A 284 0.53 -16.15 9.15
N TYR A 285 0.66 -15.15 8.30
CA TYR A 285 1.06 -15.35 6.91
C TYR A 285 2.56 -15.62 6.82
N VAL A 286 2.91 -16.72 6.16
CA VAL A 286 4.29 -17.15 5.90
C VAL A 286 4.49 -17.26 4.39
N ASN A 287 5.56 -16.68 3.85
CA ASN A 287 5.89 -16.82 2.43
C ASN A 287 6.16 -18.28 2.07
N THR A 288 5.72 -18.69 0.89
CA THR A 288 6.19 -19.95 0.28
C THR A 288 7.66 -19.82 -0.13
N GLN A 289 8.38 -20.95 -0.19
CA GLN A 289 9.78 -20.93 -0.66
C GLN A 289 9.90 -20.57 -2.14
N SER A 290 8.89 -20.89 -2.92
CA SER A 290 8.87 -20.64 -4.37
C SER A 290 7.85 -19.56 -4.72
N GLN A 291 8.19 -18.76 -5.74
CA GLN A 291 7.26 -17.80 -6.35
C GLN A 291 6.33 -18.52 -7.34
N ALA A 292 5.10 -18.05 -7.42
CA ALA A 292 4.19 -18.42 -8.50
C ALA A 292 4.57 -17.63 -9.75
N ILE A 293 4.82 -18.35 -10.84
CA ILE A 293 5.09 -17.77 -12.16
C ILE A 293 3.78 -17.69 -12.93
N ALA A 294 3.56 -16.59 -13.65
CA ALA A 294 2.35 -16.34 -14.41
C ALA A 294 1.95 -17.52 -15.30
N ASN A 295 0.70 -17.98 -15.14
CA ASN A 295 0.11 -19.09 -15.89
C ASN A 295 0.83 -20.45 -15.71
N GLN A 296 1.63 -20.59 -14.66
CA GLN A 296 2.23 -21.87 -14.26
C GLN A 296 1.63 -22.33 -12.92
N THR A 297 1.56 -23.65 -12.74
CA THR A 297 1.08 -24.23 -11.49
C THR A 297 2.24 -24.36 -10.52
N LEU A 298 2.09 -23.73 -9.35
CA LEU A 298 2.97 -23.91 -8.20
C LEU A 298 2.34 -24.94 -7.26
N ALA A 299 3.07 -26.01 -6.91
CA ALA A 299 2.72 -26.92 -5.86
C ALA A 299 3.29 -26.44 -4.52
N ILE A 300 2.45 -26.30 -3.52
CA ILE A 300 2.82 -25.94 -2.16
C ILE A 300 2.73 -27.19 -1.30
N PRO A 301 3.87 -27.75 -0.83
CA PRO A 301 3.88 -29.05 -0.15
C PRO A 301 3.50 -28.95 1.32
N PHE A 302 2.72 -29.91 1.75
CA PHE A 302 2.35 -30.13 3.14
C PHE A 302 2.61 -31.58 3.53
N GLU A 303 2.94 -31.78 4.79
CA GLU A 303 3.02 -33.09 5.44
C GLU A 303 2.21 -33.09 6.72
N VAL A 304 1.48 -34.17 6.98
CA VAL A 304 0.72 -34.34 8.23
C VAL A 304 0.90 -35.74 8.81
N ARG A 305 0.95 -35.82 10.13
CA ARG A 305 1.02 -37.05 10.91
C ARG A 305 0.53 -36.83 12.33
N TYR A 306 0.23 -37.90 13.07
CA TYR A 306 -0.01 -37.76 14.51
C TYR A 306 1.29 -37.52 15.27
N GLU A 307 1.19 -36.74 16.34
CA GLU A 307 2.24 -36.52 17.33
C GLU A 307 1.69 -36.77 18.73
N GLN A 308 2.43 -37.50 19.55
CA GLN A 308 2.13 -37.64 20.96
C GLN A 308 2.37 -36.36 21.71
N THR A 309 1.35 -35.82 22.40
CA THR A 309 1.38 -34.51 23.09
C THR A 309 1.30 -34.65 24.62
N SER A 310 1.06 -35.86 25.13
CA SER A 310 0.98 -36.13 26.56
C SER A 310 1.58 -37.52 26.88
N ASP A 311 2.02 -37.73 28.11
CA ASP A 311 2.58 -39.03 28.57
C ASP A 311 1.56 -40.16 28.47
N VAL A 312 0.28 -39.86 28.59
CA VAL A 312 -0.80 -40.84 28.51
C VAL A 312 -1.60 -40.64 27.21
N VAL A 313 -1.63 -41.69 26.39
CA VAL A 313 -2.44 -41.76 25.17
C VAL A 313 -3.59 -42.68 25.36
N THR A 314 -4.81 -42.25 25.02
CA THR A 314 -6.01 -43.12 25.02
C THR A 314 -6.51 -43.34 23.60
N PRO A 315 -7.04 -44.57 23.31
CA PRO A 315 -7.55 -44.85 21.97
C PRO A 315 -8.86 -44.10 21.69
N GLY A 316 -9.13 -43.84 20.42
CA GLY A 316 -10.36 -43.17 19.95
C GLY A 316 -10.22 -42.54 18.57
N PRO A 317 -11.30 -42.00 18.02
CA PRO A 317 -11.23 -41.18 16.80
C PRO A 317 -10.30 -39.98 17.00
N ALA A 318 -9.41 -39.76 16.03
CA ALA A 318 -8.39 -38.69 16.07
C ALA A 318 -8.49 -37.80 14.80
N ASN A 319 -9.53 -37.00 14.77
CA ASN A 319 -9.81 -36.10 13.64
C ASN A 319 -9.47 -34.65 14.00
N THR A 320 -9.08 -33.86 12.99
CA THR A 320 -8.95 -32.42 13.12
C THR A 320 -9.29 -31.71 11.80
N VAL A 321 -9.42 -30.39 11.84
CA VAL A 321 -9.68 -29.54 10.68
C VAL A 321 -8.69 -28.38 10.69
N ALA A 322 -8.11 -28.13 9.55
CA ALA A 322 -7.31 -26.93 9.31
C ALA A 322 -7.84 -26.17 8.09
N THR A 323 -7.75 -24.85 8.12
CA THR A 323 -8.02 -23.99 6.99
C THR A 323 -6.72 -23.38 6.52
N VAL A 324 -6.41 -23.56 5.24
CA VAL A 324 -5.27 -22.93 4.57
C VAL A 324 -5.78 -21.74 3.78
N THR A 325 -5.38 -20.54 4.16
CA THR A 325 -5.70 -19.29 3.46
C THR A 325 -4.48 -18.85 2.67
N LEU A 326 -4.67 -18.55 1.39
CA LEU A 326 -3.63 -18.05 0.52
C LEU A 326 -3.82 -16.55 0.30
N ALA A 327 -2.72 -15.82 0.42
CA ALA A 327 -2.57 -14.47 -0.01
C ALA A 327 -1.35 -14.37 -0.93
N TYR A 328 -1.17 -13.24 -1.58
CA TYR A 328 -0.03 -13.03 -2.49
C TYR A 328 0.34 -11.55 -2.54
N LYS A 329 1.65 -11.31 -2.72
CA LYS A 329 2.27 -9.98 -2.89
C LYS A 329 2.73 -9.79 -4.33
#